data_0c3f333e21d69765d6f319d5797147f7
#
_entry.id   0c3f333e21d69765d6f319d5797147f7
#
_cell.length_a   1.000
_cell.length_b   1.000
_cell.length_c   1.000
_cell.angle_alpha   90.00
_cell.angle_beta   90.00
_cell.angle_gamma   90.00
#
_symmetry.space_group_name_H-M   'P 1'
#
loop_
_entity.id
_entity.type
_entity.pdbx_description
1 polymer ?
#
loop_
_entity_poly.entity_id
_entity_poly.type
_entity_poly.pdbx_seq_one_letter_code
_entity_poly.pdbx_strand_id
1 'polypeptide(L)'
;AFAITSLGLLIAAFLKRYRFVVQIVVPSSIPFVFISGNLYPWQNIPWPLQAFGWLSPTTAGAFAMLRVSQAGASLSGVAFPYLTHLLLLGATFLTGAYILIYKTQNDPQSLAEMEDLRNGIVDEKLAPELTPKQEKELTGKAV
;
A
#
# COMPACT_ATOMS: atom_id res chain seq x y z
N ALA A 1 -11.59 -8.36 -1.85
CA ALA A 1 -11.29 -7.22 -0.97
C ALA A 1 -10.07 -7.49 -0.08
N PHE A 2 -10.07 -8.55 0.75
CA PHE A 2 -9.01 -8.84 1.74
C PHE A 2 -7.58 -8.80 1.15
N ALA A 3 -7.28 -9.53 0.09
CA ALA A 3 -5.94 -9.57 -0.53
C ALA A 3 -5.49 -8.21 -1.10
N ILE A 4 -6.40 -7.42 -1.65
CA ILE A 4 -6.09 -6.08 -2.18
C ILE A 4 -5.79 -5.11 -1.03
N THR A 5 -6.57 -5.17 0.04
CA THR A 5 -6.35 -4.36 1.23
C THR A 5 -5.01 -4.69 1.90
N SER A 6 -4.67 -5.98 1.99
CA SER A 6 -3.39 -6.45 2.54
C SER A 6 -2.20 -5.99 1.68
N LEU A 7 -2.32 -6.00 0.35
CA LEU A 7 -1.32 -5.46 -0.56
C LEU A 7 -1.14 -3.94 -0.36
N GLY A 8 -2.25 -3.20 -0.26
CA GLY A 8 -2.22 -1.76 0.03
C GLY A 8 -1.51 -1.44 1.35
N LEU A 9 -1.79 -2.22 2.39
CA LEU A 9 -1.15 -2.07 3.68
C LEU A 9 0.36 -2.37 3.62
N LEU A 10 0.77 -3.41 2.86
CA LEU A 10 2.18 -3.73 2.64
C LEU A 10 2.91 -2.59 1.92
N ILE A 11 2.32 -2.02 0.86
CA ILE A 11 2.90 -0.89 0.13
C ILE A 11 3.01 0.33 1.05
N ALA A 12 1.97 0.62 1.85
CA ALA A 12 1.99 1.72 2.81
C ALA A 12 3.07 1.54 3.89
N ALA A 13 3.27 0.30 4.39
CA ALA A 13 4.31 -0.01 5.36
C ALA A 13 5.73 0.12 4.78
N PHE A 14 5.90 -0.19 3.50
CA PHE A 14 7.20 -0.07 2.82
C PHE A 14 7.57 1.38 2.52
N LEU A 15 6.59 2.21 2.15
CA LEU A 15 6.78 3.61 1.79
C LEU A 15 6.48 4.49 3.01
N LYS A 16 7.51 4.86 3.77
CA LYS A 16 7.41 5.72 4.96
C LYS A 16 6.77 7.10 4.71
N ARG A 17 6.74 7.58 3.46
CA ARG A 17 6.18 8.89 3.07
C ARG A 17 4.97 8.71 2.15
N TYR A 18 3.78 9.12 2.57
CA TYR A 18 2.54 8.99 1.81
C TYR A 18 2.56 9.65 0.42
N ARG A 19 3.36 10.71 0.21
CA ARG A 19 3.53 11.36 -1.09
C ARG A 19 4.08 10.41 -2.15
N PHE A 20 5.04 9.56 -1.78
CA PHE A 20 5.60 8.56 -2.68
C PHE A 20 4.64 7.40 -2.96
N VAL A 21 3.75 7.08 -2.01
CA VAL A 21 2.73 6.02 -2.21
C VAL A 21 1.85 6.38 -3.40
N VAL A 22 1.30 7.59 -3.44
CA VAL A 22 0.42 8.04 -4.53
C VAL A 22 1.18 8.09 -5.86
N GLN A 23 2.41 8.64 -5.85
CA GLN A 23 3.24 8.76 -7.05
C GLN A 23 3.65 7.42 -7.67
N ILE A 24 3.77 6.36 -6.86
CA ILE A 24 4.14 5.02 -7.33
C ILE A 24 2.91 4.18 -7.66
N VAL A 25 1.89 4.21 -6.82
CA VAL A 25 0.70 3.36 -6.97
C VAL A 25 -0.11 3.74 -8.21
N VAL A 26 -0.29 5.04 -8.47
CA VAL A 26 -1.08 5.50 -9.63
C VAL A 26 -0.45 5.08 -10.96
N PRO A 27 0.83 5.36 -11.27
CA PRO A 27 1.41 4.92 -12.54
C PRO A 27 1.62 3.41 -12.62
N SER A 28 1.89 2.72 -11.50
CA SER A 28 2.04 1.26 -11.50
C SER A 28 0.73 0.51 -11.73
N SER A 29 -0.42 1.13 -11.47
CA SER A 29 -1.72 0.50 -11.72
C SER A 29 -1.95 0.19 -13.20
N ILE A 30 -1.44 1.01 -14.11
CA ILE A 30 -1.59 0.84 -15.56
C ILE A 30 -0.94 -0.48 -16.04
N PRO A 31 0.37 -0.75 -15.81
CA PRO A 31 0.96 -2.02 -16.21
C PRO A 31 0.31 -3.22 -15.50
N PHE A 32 -0.16 -3.07 -14.25
CA PHE A 32 -0.88 -4.16 -13.58
C PHE A 32 -2.18 -4.56 -14.27
N VAL A 33 -2.93 -3.61 -14.83
CA VAL A 33 -4.14 -3.89 -15.61
C VAL A 33 -3.81 -4.68 -16.88
N PHE A 34 -2.70 -4.35 -17.56
CA PHE A 34 -2.26 -5.10 -18.73
C PHE A 34 -1.80 -6.52 -18.40
N ILE A 35 -1.02 -6.69 -17.32
CA ILE A 35 -0.48 -7.99 -16.89
C ILE A 35 -1.57 -8.86 -16.26
N SER A 36 -2.69 -8.30 -15.78
CA SER A 36 -3.79 -9.07 -15.19
C SER A 36 -4.53 -9.99 -16.17
N GLY A 37 -4.25 -9.87 -17.49
CA GLY A 37 -4.90 -10.67 -18.52
C GLY A 37 -6.30 -10.20 -18.92
N ASN A 38 -6.76 -9.04 -18.40
CA ASN A 38 -8.07 -8.48 -18.73
C ASN A 38 -8.11 -7.83 -20.12
N LEU A 39 -7.01 -7.18 -20.51
CA LEU A 39 -6.91 -6.46 -21.78
C LEU A 39 -6.13 -7.23 -22.85
N TYR A 40 -5.23 -8.10 -22.45
CA TYR A 40 -4.36 -8.85 -23.35
C TYR A 40 -4.46 -10.36 -23.10
N PRO A 41 -4.53 -11.20 -24.14
CA PRO A 41 -4.61 -12.65 -23.97
C PRO A 41 -3.44 -13.20 -23.17
N TRP A 42 -3.73 -13.91 -22.07
CA TRP A 42 -2.74 -14.42 -21.13
C TRP A 42 -1.63 -15.25 -21.78
N GLN A 43 -1.98 -16.01 -22.82
CA GLN A 43 -1.06 -16.89 -23.53
C GLN A 43 0.07 -16.13 -24.27
N ASN A 44 -0.17 -14.87 -24.61
CA ASN A 44 0.79 -14.03 -25.33
C ASN A 44 1.69 -13.21 -24.39
N ILE A 45 1.49 -13.30 -23.09
CA ILE A 45 2.31 -12.61 -22.08
C ILE A 45 3.57 -13.44 -21.83
N PRO A 46 4.79 -12.86 -21.89
CA PRO A 46 6.02 -13.57 -21.52
C PRO A 46 5.96 -14.13 -20.09
N TRP A 47 6.52 -15.33 -19.88
CA TRP A 47 6.44 -16.04 -18.63
C TRP A 47 6.88 -15.24 -17.38
N PRO A 48 7.91 -14.36 -17.42
CA PRO A 48 8.27 -13.57 -16.24
C PRO A 48 7.15 -12.62 -15.82
N LEU A 49 6.47 -12.00 -16.80
CA LEU A 49 5.32 -11.11 -16.55
C LEU A 49 4.10 -11.88 -16.06
N GLN A 50 3.91 -13.13 -16.52
CA GLN A 50 2.87 -14.01 -15.98
C GLN A 50 3.11 -14.31 -14.49
N ALA A 51 4.37 -14.54 -14.07
CA ALA A 51 4.71 -14.76 -12.67
C ALA A 51 4.36 -13.54 -11.81
N PHE A 52 4.65 -12.32 -12.29
CA PHE A 52 4.22 -11.09 -11.64
C PHE A 52 2.70 -10.94 -11.62
N GLY A 53 2.02 -11.33 -12.69
CA GLY A 53 0.56 -11.33 -12.75
C GLY A 53 -0.07 -12.23 -11.68
N TRP A 54 0.48 -13.40 -11.41
CA TRP A 54 0.01 -14.29 -10.34
C TRP A 54 0.22 -13.72 -8.93
N LEU A 55 1.18 -12.84 -8.75
CA LEU A 55 1.37 -12.11 -7.49
C LEU A 55 0.29 -11.04 -7.27
N SER A 56 -0.40 -10.61 -8.32
CA SER A 56 -1.50 -9.66 -8.23
C SER A 56 -2.82 -10.36 -7.85
N PRO A 57 -3.49 -9.94 -6.78
CA PRO A 57 -4.79 -10.51 -6.40
C PRO A 57 -5.89 -10.25 -7.45
N THR A 58 -5.74 -9.23 -8.28
CA THR A 58 -6.69 -8.90 -9.35
C THR A 58 -6.70 -9.96 -10.46
N THR A 59 -5.56 -10.54 -10.78
CA THR A 59 -5.43 -11.60 -11.79
C THR A 59 -6.20 -12.86 -11.40
N ALA A 60 -6.02 -13.34 -10.19
CA ALA A 60 -6.73 -14.51 -9.68
C ALA A 60 -8.25 -14.29 -9.64
N GLY A 61 -8.68 -13.09 -9.23
CA GLY A 61 -10.10 -12.70 -9.23
C GLY A 61 -10.70 -12.64 -10.63
N ALA A 62 -9.98 -12.05 -11.60
CA ALA A 62 -10.41 -11.96 -12.99
C ALA A 62 -10.55 -13.36 -13.63
N PHE A 63 -9.58 -14.25 -13.44
CA PHE A 63 -9.67 -15.63 -13.95
C PHE A 63 -10.79 -16.43 -13.32
N ALA A 64 -11.02 -16.29 -12.03
CA ALA A 64 -12.14 -16.94 -11.35
C ALA A 64 -13.47 -16.48 -11.97
N MET A 65 -13.62 -15.17 -12.19
CA MET A 65 -14.85 -14.61 -12.75
C MET A 65 -15.07 -15.01 -14.20
N LEU A 66 -14.04 -15.02 -15.03
CA LEU A 66 -14.09 -15.47 -16.43
C LEU A 66 -14.50 -16.94 -16.52
N ARG A 67 -13.95 -17.82 -15.69
CA ARG A 67 -14.29 -19.25 -15.69
C ARG A 67 -15.73 -19.51 -15.27
N VAL A 68 -16.24 -18.79 -14.31
CA VAL A 68 -17.64 -18.94 -13.86
C VAL A 68 -18.59 -18.36 -14.91
N SER A 69 -18.32 -17.15 -15.42
CA SER A 69 -19.27 -16.43 -16.28
C SER A 69 -19.26 -16.92 -17.73
N GLN A 70 -18.08 -17.30 -18.26
CA GLN A 70 -17.95 -17.66 -19.69
C GLN A 70 -17.85 -19.17 -19.91
N ALA A 71 -17.16 -19.90 -19.06
CA ALA A 71 -16.97 -21.34 -19.20
C ALA A 71 -18.02 -22.19 -18.47
N GLY A 72 -18.98 -21.56 -17.75
CA GLY A 72 -20.00 -22.28 -16.99
C GLY A 72 -19.45 -23.23 -15.91
N ALA A 73 -18.22 -22.96 -15.45
CA ALA A 73 -17.56 -23.80 -14.45
C ALA A 73 -18.32 -23.76 -13.13
N SER A 74 -18.38 -24.92 -12.44
CA SER A 74 -19.04 -24.99 -11.14
C SER A 74 -18.37 -24.08 -10.12
N LEU A 75 -19.18 -23.40 -9.32
CA LEU A 75 -18.68 -22.47 -8.30
C LEU A 75 -17.73 -23.16 -7.31
N SER A 76 -17.98 -24.39 -6.96
CA SER A 76 -17.13 -25.20 -6.06
C SER A 76 -15.78 -25.57 -6.67
N GLY A 77 -15.73 -25.89 -7.98
CA GLY A 77 -14.48 -26.24 -8.66
C GLY A 77 -13.55 -25.06 -8.93
N VAL A 78 -14.12 -23.86 -9.07
CA VAL A 78 -13.35 -22.64 -9.32
C VAL A 78 -13.08 -21.86 -8.04
N ALA A 79 -14.05 -21.81 -7.13
CA ALA A 79 -13.91 -21.03 -5.91
C ALA A 79 -12.77 -21.54 -5.02
N PHE A 80 -12.63 -22.87 -4.89
CA PHE A 80 -11.65 -23.45 -3.96
C PHE A 80 -10.18 -23.07 -4.31
N PRO A 81 -9.64 -23.34 -5.50
CA PRO A 81 -8.24 -23.05 -5.81
C PRO A 81 -7.94 -21.54 -5.83
N TYR A 82 -8.82 -20.71 -6.42
CA TYR A 82 -8.58 -19.28 -6.50
C TYR A 82 -8.81 -18.56 -5.17
N LEU A 83 -9.78 -19.00 -4.38
CA LEU A 83 -10.04 -18.45 -3.06
C LEU A 83 -8.87 -18.77 -2.11
N THR A 84 -8.38 -20.00 -2.15
CA THR A 84 -7.20 -20.42 -1.36
C THR A 84 -5.97 -19.61 -1.74
N HIS A 85 -5.74 -19.41 -3.03
CA HIS A 85 -4.64 -18.57 -3.53
C HIS A 85 -4.75 -17.12 -3.03
N LEU A 86 -5.94 -16.51 -3.12
CA LEU A 86 -6.19 -15.16 -2.62
C LEU A 86 -6.03 -15.02 -1.11
N LEU A 87 -6.43 -16.05 -0.34
CA LEU A 87 -6.26 -16.06 1.11
C LEU A 87 -4.77 -16.17 1.50
N LEU A 88 -4.04 -17.09 0.86
CA LEU A 88 -2.60 -17.24 1.08
C LEU A 88 -1.83 -15.96 0.73
N LEU A 89 -2.16 -15.37 -0.41
CA LEU A 89 -1.52 -14.14 -0.87
C LEU A 89 -1.82 -12.97 0.08
N GLY A 90 -3.06 -12.83 0.51
CA GLY A 90 -3.47 -11.84 1.50
C GLY A 90 -2.79 -12.04 2.85
N ALA A 91 -2.69 -13.27 3.34
CA ALA A 91 -2.00 -13.60 4.58
C ALA A 91 -0.49 -13.29 4.50
N THR A 92 0.15 -13.61 3.37
CA THR A 92 1.57 -13.31 3.12
C THR A 92 1.83 -11.80 3.12
N PHE A 93 0.99 -11.03 2.45
CA PHE A 93 1.11 -9.57 2.42
C PHE A 93 0.88 -8.95 3.80
N LEU A 94 -0.08 -9.46 4.55
CA LEU A 94 -0.39 -8.97 5.89
C LEU A 94 0.75 -9.26 6.87
N THR A 95 1.34 -10.46 6.79
CA THR A 95 2.51 -10.84 7.59
C THR A 95 3.72 -9.95 7.23
N GLY A 96 3.97 -9.71 5.95
CA GLY A 96 5.03 -8.82 5.49
C GLY A 96 4.83 -7.38 5.99
N ALA A 97 3.62 -6.85 5.91
CA ALA A 97 3.28 -5.53 6.44
C ALA A 97 3.50 -5.46 7.96
N TYR A 98 3.07 -6.48 8.70
CA TYR A 98 3.26 -6.54 10.16
C TYR A 98 4.75 -6.51 10.53
N ILE A 99 5.58 -7.32 9.86
CA ILE A 99 7.04 -7.35 10.11
C ILE A 99 7.68 -6.00 9.81
N LEU A 100 7.30 -5.35 8.71
CA LEU A 100 7.82 -4.04 8.33
C LEU A 100 7.43 -2.95 9.34
N ILE A 101 6.17 -2.92 9.77
CA ILE A 101 5.67 -1.97 10.77
C ILE A 101 6.39 -2.19 12.10
N TYR A 102 6.49 -3.45 12.54
CA TYR A 102 7.16 -3.78 13.79
C TYR A 102 8.64 -3.36 13.78
N LYS A 103 9.35 -3.62 12.67
CA LYS A 103 10.75 -3.19 12.50
C LYS A 103 10.88 -1.67 12.49
N THR A 104 9.95 -0.97 11.83
CA THR A 104 9.98 0.50 11.75
C THR A 104 9.67 1.16 13.09
N GLN A 105 8.76 0.60 13.89
CA GLN A 105 8.44 1.13 15.22
C GLN A 105 9.59 0.96 16.22
N ASN A 106 10.43 -0.06 16.04
CA ASN A 106 11.58 -0.31 16.92
C ASN A 106 12.88 0.35 16.41
N ASP A 107 12.83 1.11 15.33
CA ASP A 107 13.99 1.82 14.79
C ASP A 107 14.11 3.21 15.48
N PRO A 108 15.20 3.46 16.26
CA PRO A 108 15.38 4.73 16.97
C PRO A 108 15.39 5.95 16.04
N GLN A 109 15.86 5.79 14.80
CA GLN A 109 15.89 6.89 13.82
C GLN A 109 14.47 7.29 13.36
N SER A 110 13.57 6.33 13.22
CA SER A 110 12.19 6.61 12.83
C SER A 110 11.40 7.28 13.95
N LEU A 111 11.72 6.99 15.20
CA LEU A 111 11.12 7.64 16.36
C LEU A 111 11.59 9.09 16.49
N ALA A 112 12.86 9.37 16.27
CA ALA A 112 13.41 10.74 16.26
C ALA A 112 12.80 11.58 15.12
N GLU A 113 12.67 11.03 13.90
CA GLU A 113 12.05 11.73 12.76
C GLU A 113 10.57 12.02 13.01
N MET A 114 9.84 11.12 13.68
CA MET A 114 8.43 11.37 14.06
C MET A 114 8.31 12.43 15.16
N GLU A 115 9.25 12.49 16.09
CA GLU A 115 9.29 13.49 17.16
C GLU A 115 9.59 14.88 16.60
N ASP A 116 10.54 15.00 15.67
CA ASP A 116 10.85 16.25 14.97
C ASP A 116 9.65 16.74 14.15
N LEU A 117 8.95 15.85 13.42
CA LEU A 117 7.74 16.21 12.69
C LEU A 117 6.62 16.66 13.62
N ARG A 118 6.46 16.01 14.75
CA ARG A 118 5.46 16.40 15.77
C ARG A 118 5.77 17.77 16.34
N ASN A 119 7.01 18.03 16.67
CA ASN A 119 7.46 19.31 17.22
C ASN A 119 7.29 20.44 16.18
N GLY A 120 7.66 20.20 14.91
CA GLY A 120 7.45 21.14 13.83
C GLY A 120 5.98 21.48 13.58
N ILE A 121 5.07 20.51 13.70
CA ILE A 121 3.62 20.76 13.59
C ILE A 121 3.09 21.56 14.80
N VAL A 122 3.64 21.33 15.99
CA VAL A 122 3.27 22.07 17.20
C VAL A 122 3.72 23.52 17.07
N ASP A 123 4.93 23.76 16.61
CA ASP A 123 5.47 25.12 16.39
C ASP A 123 4.68 25.85 15.31
N GLU A 124 4.32 25.20 14.20
CA GLU A 124 3.49 25.79 13.13
C GLU A 124 2.07 26.13 13.64
N LYS A 125 1.48 25.32 14.51
CA LYS A 125 0.15 25.60 15.08
C LYS A 125 0.17 26.71 16.15
N LEU A 126 1.26 26.82 16.88
CA LEU A 126 1.45 27.86 17.91
C LEU A 126 1.84 29.22 17.32
N ALA A 127 2.52 29.23 16.16
CA ALA A 127 2.96 30.44 15.50
C ALA A 127 1.83 31.46 15.17
N PRO A 128 0.62 31.04 14.73
CA PRO A 128 -0.46 31.99 14.44
C PRO A 128 -1.15 32.54 15.71
N GLU A 129 -0.96 31.90 16.88
CA GLU A 129 -1.56 32.41 18.14
C GLU A 129 -0.70 33.46 18.86
N LEU A 130 0.55 33.60 18.48
CA LEU A 130 1.43 34.61 19.02
C LEU A 130 1.10 35.99 18.39
N THR A 131 0.40 36.82 19.09
CA THR A 131 0.22 38.21 18.70
C THR A 131 1.58 38.93 18.67
N PRO A 132 1.79 39.89 17.75
CA PRO A 132 3.07 40.61 17.58
C PRO A 132 3.55 41.35 18.87
N LYS A 133 2.72 41.42 19.89
CA LYS A 133 3.08 41.90 21.25
C LYS A 133 3.82 40.82 22.06
N GLN A 134 3.45 39.56 21.92
CA GLN A 134 4.05 38.44 22.67
C GLN A 134 5.42 38.05 22.09
N GLU A 135 5.60 38.21 20.78
CA GLU A 135 6.88 37.98 20.12
C GLU A 135 7.95 38.99 20.58
N LYS A 136 7.56 40.24 20.83
CA LYS A 136 8.46 41.28 21.39
C LYS A 136 8.80 41.04 22.85
N GLU A 137 7.92 40.44 23.66
CA GLU A 137 8.20 40.08 25.06
C GLU A 137 9.16 38.88 25.17
N LEU A 138 9.05 37.90 24.28
CA LEU A 138 9.94 36.75 24.26
C LEU A 138 11.34 37.09 23.78
N THR A 139 11.46 37.95 22.73
CA THR A 139 12.76 38.41 22.23
C THR A 139 13.41 39.42 23.18
N GLY A 140 12.65 40.20 23.93
CA GLY A 140 13.17 41.18 24.88
C GLY A 140 13.69 40.59 26.21
N LYS A 141 13.39 39.32 26.49
CA LYS A 141 13.92 38.58 27.68
C LYS A 141 15.17 37.77 27.41
N ALA A 142 15.62 37.69 26.17
CA ALA A 142 16.79 36.91 25.75
C ALA A 142 18.08 37.75 25.55
N VAL A 143 18.12 39.01 26.07
CA VAL A 143 19.33 39.88 26.10
C VAL A 143 19.75 40.08 27.54
#